data_ce1a71a88350caa5e567fba453af18f3
#
_entry.id   ce1a71a88350caa5e567fba453af18f3
#
_cell.length_a   1.000
_cell.length_b   1.000
_cell.length_c   1.000
_cell.angle_alpha   90.00
_cell.angle_beta   90.00
_cell.angle_gamma   90.00
#
_symmetry.space_group_name_H-M   'P 1'
#
loop_
_entity.id
_entity.type
_entity.pdbx_description
1 polymer ?
#
loop_
_entity_poly.entity_id
_entity_poly.type
_entity_poly.pdbx_seq_one_letter_code
_entity_poly.pdbx_strand_id
1 'polypeptide(L)'
;MIDAYITNLGKYNEGDLYGEYLKLPATKEDVKALLSRIGIDGVIYEEIIITDYETSIDGLRRCLGEYESVDELNYLAAMLADMDDRDLAKFEAVLEYGEHTSCVEDLINLAQNLDCYDYDPDIMNNEDLAYYHVEQMETLSIPEHLEHYIDFESYGRDIAINEGGVFTSNGYVRENSENFTKHYKGRHIPDEYRVFAYPDPPDRMPIKQQLEMYRRMSMTYTADRQAPALETR
;
A
#
# COMPACT_ATOMS: atom_id res chain seq x y z
N MET A 1 -9.14 4.12 -1.44
CA MET A 1 -9.26 2.92 -2.31
C MET A 1 -7.95 2.76 -3.06
N ILE A 2 -7.52 1.54 -3.37
CA ILE A 2 -6.24 1.28 -4.06
C ILE A 2 -6.56 0.73 -5.45
N ASP A 3 -6.05 1.36 -6.50
CA ASP A 3 -6.11 0.86 -7.87
C ASP A 3 -4.66 0.56 -8.31
N ALA A 4 -4.33 -0.72 -8.56
CA ALA A 4 -2.99 -1.18 -8.91
C ALA A 4 -2.91 -1.49 -10.41
N TYR A 5 -1.95 -0.92 -11.14
CA TYR A 5 -1.74 -1.19 -12.56
C TYR A 5 -0.94 -2.48 -12.73
N ILE A 6 -1.64 -3.58 -12.97
CA ILE A 6 -1.06 -4.92 -13.12
C ILE A 6 -0.57 -5.08 -14.55
N THR A 7 0.71 -5.37 -14.71
CA THR A 7 1.38 -5.52 -16.02
C THR A 7 1.90 -6.94 -16.20
N ASN A 8 1.77 -7.48 -17.39
CA ASN A 8 2.38 -8.75 -17.79
C ASN A 8 3.89 -8.58 -17.92
N LEU A 9 4.66 -9.15 -16.97
CA LEU A 9 6.10 -8.99 -16.90
C LEU A 9 6.82 -9.59 -18.13
N GLY A 10 6.34 -10.73 -18.64
CA GLY A 10 6.91 -11.35 -19.84
C GLY A 10 6.77 -10.45 -21.07
N LYS A 11 5.59 -9.88 -21.29
CA LYS A 11 5.33 -8.93 -22.39
C LYS A 11 6.11 -7.62 -22.21
N TYR A 12 6.19 -7.13 -20.99
CA TYR A 12 6.98 -5.94 -20.65
C TYR A 12 8.46 -6.13 -21.04
N ASN A 13 9.04 -7.31 -20.75
CA ASN A 13 10.40 -7.66 -21.11
C ASN A 13 10.60 -7.84 -22.65
N GLU A 14 9.54 -8.13 -23.39
CA GLU A 14 9.53 -8.18 -24.85
C GLU A 14 9.40 -6.79 -25.50
N GLY A 15 9.14 -5.74 -24.69
CA GLY A 15 8.97 -4.37 -25.15
C GLY A 15 7.51 -3.96 -25.37
N ASP A 16 6.57 -4.81 -25.01
CA ASP A 16 5.13 -4.59 -25.14
C ASP A 16 4.50 -4.30 -23.78
N LEU A 17 3.81 -3.17 -23.63
CA LEU A 17 3.11 -2.80 -22.42
C LEU A 17 1.67 -3.34 -22.43
N TYR A 18 1.47 -4.50 -21.80
CA TYR A 18 0.16 -5.09 -21.56
C TYR A 18 -0.16 -5.04 -20.08
N GLY A 19 -1.01 -4.12 -19.69
CA GLY A 19 -1.41 -3.92 -18.29
C GLY A 19 -2.79 -3.26 -18.19
N GLU A 20 -3.39 -3.38 -17.01
CA GLU A 20 -4.70 -2.80 -16.70
C GLU A 20 -4.81 -2.54 -15.20
N TYR A 21 -5.59 -1.53 -14.80
CA TYR A 21 -5.86 -1.25 -13.39
C TYR A 21 -6.78 -2.30 -12.77
N LEU A 22 -6.33 -2.86 -11.65
CA LEU A 22 -7.13 -3.67 -10.74
C LEU A 22 -7.58 -2.80 -9.57
N LYS A 23 -8.88 -2.63 -9.45
CA LYS A 23 -9.48 -1.92 -8.32
C LYS A 23 -9.59 -2.85 -7.12
N LEU A 24 -9.00 -2.45 -5.99
CA LEU A 24 -8.97 -3.23 -4.75
C LEU A 24 -9.86 -2.57 -3.67
N PRO A 25 -10.57 -3.37 -2.83
CA PRO A 25 -10.57 -4.83 -2.84
C PRO A 25 -11.32 -5.42 -4.02
N ALA A 26 -10.77 -6.49 -4.60
CA ALA A 26 -11.27 -7.20 -5.77
C ALA A 26 -11.74 -8.61 -5.41
N THR A 27 -12.52 -9.23 -6.31
CA THR A 27 -12.85 -10.65 -6.23
C THR A 27 -11.86 -11.51 -7.02
N LYS A 28 -11.87 -12.81 -6.77
CA LYS A 28 -11.06 -13.77 -7.52
C LYS A 28 -11.40 -13.78 -9.01
N GLU A 29 -12.67 -13.57 -9.32
CA GLU A 29 -13.20 -13.49 -10.69
C GLU A 29 -12.67 -12.24 -11.40
N ASP A 30 -12.61 -11.09 -10.71
CA ASP A 30 -12.05 -9.85 -11.26
C ASP A 30 -10.57 -10.02 -11.61
N VAL A 31 -9.80 -10.63 -10.70
CA VAL A 31 -8.38 -10.91 -10.94
C VAL A 31 -8.18 -11.84 -12.12
N LYS A 32 -8.91 -12.97 -12.18
CA LYS A 32 -8.84 -13.90 -13.32
C LYS A 32 -9.18 -13.21 -14.64
N ALA A 33 -10.24 -12.40 -14.65
CA ALA A 33 -10.68 -11.68 -15.83
C ALA A 33 -9.63 -10.66 -16.31
N LEU A 34 -9.03 -9.92 -15.37
CA LEU A 34 -7.96 -8.98 -15.68
C LEU A 34 -6.74 -9.71 -16.22
N LEU A 35 -6.24 -10.75 -15.55
CA LEU A 35 -5.09 -11.53 -15.97
C LEU A 35 -5.27 -12.11 -17.39
N SER A 36 -6.47 -12.59 -17.69
CA SER A 36 -6.82 -13.05 -19.05
C SER A 36 -6.70 -11.93 -20.10
N ARG A 37 -7.17 -10.72 -19.79
CA ARG A 37 -7.12 -9.57 -20.71
C ARG A 37 -5.72 -9.08 -20.99
N ILE A 38 -4.82 -9.13 -19.98
CA ILE A 38 -3.43 -8.74 -20.14
C ILE A 38 -2.53 -9.89 -20.66
N GLY A 39 -3.13 -11.05 -20.99
CA GLY A 39 -2.43 -12.20 -21.58
C GLY A 39 -1.62 -13.04 -20.60
N ILE A 40 -1.92 -12.99 -19.31
CA ILE A 40 -1.40 -13.94 -18.33
C ILE A 40 -2.23 -15.23 -18.42
N ASP A 41 -1.58 -16.38 -18.64
CA ASP A 41 -2.23 -17.68 -18.83
C ASP A 41 -1.78 -18.73 -17.80
N GLY A 42 -0.79 -18.39 -16.97
CA GLY A 42 -0.22 -19.30 -15.97
C GLY A 42 0.60 -20.46 -16.55
N VAL A 43 1.03 -20.36 -17.82
CA VAL A 43 1.84 -21.37 -18.53
C VAL A 43 3.01 -20.76 -19.29
N ILE A 44 2.76 -19.75 -20.12
CA ILE A 44 3.80 -19.05 -20.89
C ILE A 44 4.10 -17.70 -20.22
N TYR A 45 3.04 -17.01 -19.83
CA TYR A 45 3.11 -15.76 -19.09
C TYR A 45 2.50 -15.99 -17.70
N GLU A 46 3.37 -16.12 -16.70
CA GLU A 46 2.99 -16.44 -15.32
C GLU A 46 3.21 -15.25 -14.37
N GLU A 47 4.15 -14.37 -14.72
CA GLU A 47 4.61 -13.33 -13.82
C GLU A 47 3.95 -11.98 -14.12
N ILE A 48 3.63 -11.28 -13.06
CA ILE A 48 3.11 -9.92 -13.09
C ILE A 48 4.07 -8.97 -12.39
N ILE A 49 3.99 -7.70 -12.75
CA ILE A 49 4.63 -6.58 -12.05
C ILE A 49 3.60 -5.47 -11.91
N ILE A 50 3.66 -4.71 -10.83
CA ILE A 50 2.79 -3.56 -10.62
C ILE A 50 3.57 -2.31 -10.97
N THR A 51 3.19 -1.64 -12.04
CA THR A 51 3.97 -0.52 -12.58
C THR A 51 3.43 0.85 -12.16
N ASP A 52 2.22 0.90 -11.62
CA ASP A 52 1.65 2.13 -11.07
C ASP A 52 0.58 1.83 -10.03
N TYR A 53 0.33 2.83 -9.17
CA TYR A 53 -0.74 2.83 -8.19
C TYR A 53 -1.49 4.15 -8.21
N GLU A 54 -2.82 4.09 -8.23
CA GLU A 54 -3.69 5.22 -7.94
C GLU A 54 -4.40 4.98 -6.60
N THR A 55 -4.37 5.97 -5.72
CA THR A 55 -5.01 5.89 -4.41
C THR A 55 -5.47 7.26 -3.94
N SER A 56 -6.57 7.28 -3.19
CA SER A 56 -7.05 8.46 -2.50
C SER A 56 -6.43 8.64 -1.11
N ILE A 57 -5.58 7.70 -0.67
CA ILE A 57 -4.95 7.73 0.66
C ILE A 57 -3.59 8.40 0.53
N ASP A 58 -3.45 9.55 1.16
CA ASP A 58 -2.23 10.34 1.08
C ASP A 58 -1.03 9.58 1.66
N GLY A 59 0.08 9.64 0.94
CA GLY A 59 1.32 8.97 1.35
C GLY A 59 1.41 7.49 0.98
N LEU A 60 0.30 6.77 0.79
CA LEU A 60 0.30 5.31 0.60
C LEU A 60 1.09 4.86 -0.64
N ARG A 61 0.96 5.58 -1.77
CA ARG A 61 1.68 5.23 -3.01
C ARG A 61 3.19 5.12 -2.83
N ARG A 62 3.78 5.91 -1.94
CA ARG A 62 5.23 5.92 -1.68
C ARG A 62 5.73 4.67 -0.95
N CYS A 63 4.82 3.97 -0.27
CA CYS A 63 5.09 2.82 0.56
C CYS A 63 4.88 1.49 -0.18
N LEU A 64 4.38 1.53 -1.44
CA LEU A 64 4.05 0.36 -2.25
C LEU A 64 5.13 0.11 -3.30
N GLY A 65 5.57 -1.14 -3.40
CA GLY A 65 6.59 -1.60 -4.34
C GLY A 65 6.02 -2.22 -5.62
N GLU A 66 6.89 -2.50 -6.58
CA GLU A 66 6.51 -3.07 -7.88
C GLU A 66 6.17 -4.57 -7.83
N TYR A 67 6.60 -5.28 -6.78
CA TYR A 67 6.48 -6.74 -6.63
C TYR A 67 5.60 -7.15 -5.45
N GLU A 68 4.68 -6.28 -5.06
CA GLU A 68 3.76 -6.58 -3.96
C GLU A 68 2.79 -7.70 -4.31
N SER A 69 2.41 -8.48 -3.31
CA SER A 69 1.42 -9.54 -3.47
C SER A 69 0.02 -8.95 -3.68
N VAL A 70 -0.67 -9.35 -4.75
CA VAL A 70 -2.05 -8.94 -5.01
C VAL A 70 -2.98 -9.33 -3.85
N ASP A 71 -2.74 -10.48 -3.21
CA ASP A 71 -3.54 -10.93 -2.07
C ASP A 71 -3.31 -10.05 -0.84
N GLU A 72 -2.04 -9.64 -0.58
CA GLU A 72 -1.73 -8.70 0.51
C GLU A 72 -2.31 -7.32 0.27
N LEU A 73 -2.18 -6.82 -0.97
CA LEU A 73 -2.80 -5.54 -1.37
C LEU A 73 -4.32 -5.58 -1.22
N ASN A 74 -4.94 -6.71 -1.58
CA ASN A 74 -6.37 -6.92 -1.44
C ASN A 74 -6.81 -6.92 0.03
N TYR A 75 -6.04 -7.56 0.89
CA TYR A 75 -6.28 -7.58 2.33
C TYR A 75 -6.11 -6.18 2.94
N LEU A 76 -5.02 -5.49 2.62
CA LEU A 76 -4.82 -4.10 3.05
C LEU A 76 -5.96 -3.19 2.59
N ALA A 77 -6.34 -3.27 1.31
CA ALA A 77 -7.42 -2.46 0.76
C ALA A 77 -8.76 -2.71 1.44
N ALA A 78 -9.06 -3.96 1.82
CA ALA A 78 -10.26 -4.29 2.56
C ALA A 78 -10.23 -3.69 3.97
N MET A 79 -9.10 -3.78 4.68
CA MET A 79 -8.94 -3.17 6.01
C MET A 79 -9.14 -1.65 5.96
N LEU A 80 -8.51 -0.98 4.98
CA LEU A 80 -8.63 0.47 4.81
C LEU A 80 -10.05 0.90 4.40
N ALA A 81 -10.79 0.06 3.67
CA ALA A 81 -12.18 0.32 3.31
C ALA A 81 -13.15 0.20 4.49
N ASP A 82 -12.80 -0.57 5.51
CA ASP A 82 -13.59 -0.76 6.74
C ASP A 82 -13.30 0.33 7.81
N MET A 83 -12.26 1.15 7.62
CA MET A 83 -11.95 2.26 8.52
C MET A 83 -12.96 3.39 8.37
N ASP A 84 -13.28 4.04 9.49
CA ASP A 84 -13.99 5.31 9.45
C ASP A 84 -13.07 6.47 9.01
N ASP A 85 -13.67 7.65 8.76
CA ASP A 85 -12.92 8.82 8.27
C ASP A 85 -11.82 9.26 9.25
N ARG A 86 -12.01 9.06 10.56
CA ARG A 86 -11.04 9.45 11.58
C ARG A 86 -9.86 8.48 11.61
N ASP A 87 -10.14 7.19 11.57
CA ASP A 87 -9.09 6.16 11.55
C ASP A 87 -8.29 6.24 10.25
N LEU A 88 -8.95 6.54 9.13
CA LEU A 88 -8.27 6.75 7.85
C LEU A 88 -7.34 7.97 7.87
N ALA A 89 -7.82 9.11 8.42
CA ALA A 89 -6.98 10.30 8.58
C ALA A 89 -5.81 10.05 9.53
N LYS A 90 -6.02 9.28 10.60
CA LYS A 90 -4.95 8.84 11.51
C LYS A 90 -3.95 7.93 10.79
N PHE A 91 -4.42 6.98 9.99
CA PHE A 91 -3.56 6.12 9.19
C PHE A 91 -2.67 6.94 8.23
N GLU A 92 -3.23 7.93 7.52
CA GLU A 92 -2.49 8.85 6.67
C GLU A 92 -1.42 9.65 7.45
N ALA A 93 -1.78 10.16 8.63
CA ALA A 93 -0.83 10.86 9.49
C ALA A 93 0.32 9.96 9.94
N VAL A 94 0.04 8.68 10.28
CA VAL A 94 1.07 7.72 10.67
C VAL A 94 1.92 7.28 9.46
N LEU A 95 1.37 7.23 8.23
CA LEU A 95 2.18 7.05 7.02
C LEU A 95 3.20 8.19 6.83
N GLU A 96 2.80 9.42 7.15
CA GLU A 96 3.71 10.58 7.08
C GLU A 96 4.73 10.58 8.23
N TYR A 97 4.38 10.07 9.41
CA TYR A 97 5.29 9.81 10.52
C TYR A 97 6.44 8.88 10.11
N GLY A 98 6.15 7.86 9.28
CA GLY A 98 7.14 7.12 8.51
C GLY A 98 7.67 5.85 9.15
N GLU A 99 7.13 5.41 10.28
CA GLU A 99 7.47 4.11 10.87
C GLU A 99 6.54 2.99 10.36
N HIS A 100 7.06 1.78 10.24
CA HIS A 100 6.32 0.60 9.76
C HIS A 100 5.65 0.79 8.38
N THR A 101 6.37 1.42 7.43
CA THR A 101 5.84 1.78 6.11
C THR A 101 6.67 1.24 4.94
N SER A 102 7.56 0.27 5.18
CA SER A 102 8.55 -0.18 4.19
C SER A 102 8.01 -1.15 3.15
N CYS A 103 6.92 -1.84 3.41
CA CYS A 103 6.29 -2.84 2.53
C CYS A 103 4.83 -3.08 2.94
N VAL A 104 4.08 -3.82 2.11
CA VAL A 104 2.66 -4.14 2.40
C VAL A 104 2.48 -4.89 3.71
N GLU A 105 3.41 -5.79 4.09
CA GLU A 105 3.39 -6.46 5.40
C GLU A 105 3.39 -5.43 6.55
N ASP A 106 4.25 -4.41 6.46
CA ASP A 106 4.34 -3.36 7.48
C ASP A 106 3.06 -2.53 7.51
N LEU A 107 2.49 -2.18 6.34
CA LEU A 107 1.24 -1.41 6.23
C LEU A 107 0.03 -2.17 6.81
N ILE A 108 -0.05 -3.49 6.60
CA ILE A 108 -1.08 -4.34 7.21
C ILE A 108 -0.96 -4.31 8.74
N ASN A 109 0.28 -4.45 9.26
CA ASN A 109 0.51 -4.36 10.70
C ASN A 109 0.22 -2.95 11.24
N LEU A 110 0.56 -1.89 10.50
CA LEU A 110 0.26 -0.52 10.87
C LEU A 110 -1.26 -0.31 11.01
N ALA A 111 -2.04 -0.77 10.04
CA ALA A 111 -3.50 -0.72 10.07
C ALA A 111 -4.11 -1.46 11.27
N GLN A 112 -3.41 -2.49 11.80
CA GLN A 112 -3.83 -3.28 12.97
C GLN A 112 -3.35 -2.71 14.30
N ASN A 113 -2.51 -1.69 14.30
CA ASN A 113 -1.87 -1.09 15.48
C ASN A 113 -2.05 0.44 15.53
N LEU A 114 -3.12 0.99 14.95
CA LEU A 114 -3.36 2.43 15.00
C LEU A 114 -3.54 2.95 16.43
N ASP A 115 -3.98 2.12 17.36
CA ASP A 115 -4.10 2.42 18.78
C ASP A 115 -2.74 2.61 19.49
N CYS A 116 -1.62 2.21 18.86
CA CYS A 116 -0.28 2.53 19.34
C CYS A 116 0.14 4.00 19.10
N TYR A 117 -0.68 4.77 18.43
CA TYR A 117 -0.43 6.17 18.12
C TYR A 117 -1.52 7.07 18.70
N ASP A 118 -1.11 8.21 19.25
CA ASP A 118 -2.01 9.32 19.54
C ASP A 118 -2.06 10.23 18.32
N TYR A 119 -3.25 10.69 17.95
CA TYR A 119 -3.48 11.57 16.80
C TYR A 119 -4.48 12.66 17.15
N ASP A 120 -4.09 13.90 16.90
CA ASP A 120 -4.93 15.06 17.06
C ASP A 120 -4.96 15.92 15.78
N PRO A 121 -6.12 15.98 15.09
CA PRO A 121 -6.26 16.72 13.85
C PRO A 121 -6.28 18.25 14.04
N ASP A 122 -6.52 18.74 15.25
CA ASP A 122 -6.62 20.17 15.54
C ASP A 122 -5.25 20.80 15.87
N ILE A 123 -4.22 19.99 16.08
CA ILE A 123 -2.86 20.43 16.41
C ILE A 123 -2.01 20.41 15.14
N MET A 124 -1.76 21.61 14.56
CA MET A 124 -1.07 21.72 13.27
C MET A 124 0.36 22.29 13.37
N ASN A 125 0.72 22.85 14.53
CA ASN A 125 2.02 23.51 14.75
C ASN A 125 2.39 23.51 16.24
N ASN A 126 3.59 24.02 16.54
CA ASN A 126 4.10 24.06 17.91
C ASN A 126 3.21 24.90 18.84
N GLU A 127 2.66 26.01 18.34
CA GLU A 127 1.83 26.90 19.15
C GLU A 127 0.53 26.20 19.57
N ASP A 128 -0.14 25.49 18.63
CA ASP A 128 -1.34 24.70 18.92
C ASP A 128 -1.03 23.61 19.96
N LEU A 129 0.11 22.92 19.82
CA LEU A 129 0.54 21.87 20.75
C LEU A 129 0.78 22.45 22.16
N ALA A 130 1.39 23.64 22.24
CA ALA A 130 1.60 24.30 23.51
C ALA A 130 0.29 24.69 24.19
N TYR A 131 -0.67 25.27 23.45
CA TYR A 131 -2.01 25.56 23.97
C TYR A 131 -2.74 24.31 24.43
N TYR A 132 -2.70 23.24 23.65
CA TYR A 132 -3.26 21.96 24.05
C TYR A 132 -2.73 21.49 25.41
N HIS A 133 -1.40 21.55 25.62
CA HIS A 133 -0.77 21.14 26.87
C HIS A 133 -1.10 22.06 28.04
N VAL A 134 -1.20 23.36 27.82
CA VAL A 134 -1.53 24.35 28.87
C VAL A 134 -3.02 24.28 29.25
N GLU A 135 -3.91 24.28 28.26
CA GLU A 135 -5.35 24.43 28.49
C GLU A 135 -6.07 23.13 28.76
N GLN A 136 -5.71 22.06 28.01
CA GLN A 136 -6.43 20.78 28.11
C GLN A 136 -5.73 19.79 29.03
N MET A 137 -4.39 19.72 28.99
CA MET A 137 -3.60 18.82 29.85
C MET A 137 -3.26 19.45 31.20
N GLU A 138 -3.54 20.76 31.37
CA GLU A 138 -3.25 21.52 32.61
C GLU A 138 -1.78 21.34 33.07
N THR A 139 -0.84 21.14 32.16
CA THR A 139 0.57 20.87 32.48
C THR A 139 1.28 22.10 33.08
N LEU A 140 0.79 23.30 32.77
CA LEU A 140 1.33 24.56 33.24
C LEU A 140 0.19 25.54 33.58
N SER A 141 0.16 26.00 34.84
CA SER A 141 -0.79 27.04 35.26
C SER A 141 -0.19 28.43 35.04
N ILE A 142 -0.71 29.13 34.03
CA ILE A 142 -0.26 30.46 33.66
C ILE A 142 -1.32 31.49 34.12
N PRO A 143 -0.95 32.48 34.97
CA PRO A 143 -1.86 33.61 35.27
C PRO A 143 -2.15 34.41 33.99
N GLU A 144 -3.44 34.74 33.74
CA GLU A 144 -3.90 35.45 32.55
C GLU A 144 -3.05 36.65 32.14
N HIS A 145 -2.59 37.46 33.15
CA HIS A 145 -1.77 38.65 32.87
C HIS A 145 -0.32 38.34 32.44
N LEU A 146 0.12 37.08 32.49
CA LEU A 146 1.45 36.66 32.06
C LEU A 146 1.42 35.85 30.74
N GLU A 147 0.24 35.50 30.24
CA GLU A 147 0.10 34.66 29.08
C GLU A 147 0.82 35.23 27.85
N HIS A 148 0.68 36.53 27.57
CA HIS A 148 1.36 37.17 26.42
C HIS A 148 2.86 37.37 26.58
N TYR A 149 3.46 36.96 27.70
CA TYR A 149 4.93 36.92 27.87
C TYR A 149 5.47 35.50 27.64
N ILE A 150 4.61 34.51 27.40
CA ILE A 150 5.05 33.15 27.15
C ILE A 150 5.30 32.93 25.66
N ASP A 151 6.44 32.35 25.34
CA ASP A 151 6.78 31.90 23.99
C ASP A 151 6.21 30.50 23.77
N PHE A 152 4.93 30.43 23.36
CA PHE A 152 4.23 29.20 23.12
C PHE A 152 4.85 28.37 21.97
N GLU A 153 5.38 29.03 20.93
CA GLU A 153 6.08 28.37 19.83
C GLU A 153 7.30 27.60 20.32
N SER A 154 8.13 28.23 21.16
CA SER A 154 9.29 27.54 21.74
C SER A 154 8.90 26.43 22.70
N TYR A 155 7.86 26.65 23.51
CA TYR A 155 7.36 25.65 24.44
C TYR A 155 6.80 24.42 23.74
N GLY A 156 5.97 24.61 22.71
CA GLY A 156 5.40 23.51 21.92
C GLY A 156 6.45 22.72 21.14
N ARG A 157 7.46 23.42 20.59
CA ARG A 157 8.61 22.73 19.96
C ARG A 157 9.35 21.81 20.94
N ASP A 158 9.57 22.27 22.16
CA ASP A 158 10.23 21.45 23.18
C ASP A 158 9.37 20.26 23.59
N ILE A 159 8.03 20.42 23.63
CA ILE A 159 7.08 19.31 23.84
C ILE A 159 7.19 18.30 22.69
N ALA A 160 7.07 18.75 21.44
CA ALA A 160 7.13 17.85 20.27
C ALA A 160 8.42 17.01 20.23
N ILE A 161 9.56 17.64 20.55
CA ILE A 161 10.86 16.95 20.63
C ILE A 161 10.86 15.91 21.77
N ASN A 162 10.33 16.26 22.94
CA ASN A 162 10.31 15.37 24.10
C ASN A 162 9.37 14.17 23.91
N GLU A 163 8.25 14.37 23.19
CA GLU A 163 7.28 13.33 22.91
C GLU A 163 7.65 12.50 21.66
N GLY A 164 8.61 12.96 20.86
CA GLY A 164 8.95 12.33 19.58
C GLY A 164 7.84 12.47 18.53
N GLY A 165 6.92 13.42 18.70
CA GLY A 165 5.81 13.62 17.80
C GLY A 165 6.16 14.42 16.55
N VAL A 166 5.32 14.29 15.51
CA VAL A 166 5.49 14.93 14.20
C VAL A 166 4.21 15.65 13.81
N PHE A 167 4.34 16.86 13.29
CA PHE A 167 3.26 17.57 12.62
C PHE A 167 3.15 17.06 11.18
N THR A 168 1.99 16.56 10.82
CA THR A 168 1.67 16.03 9.50
C THR A 168 0.71 16.98 8.77
N SER A 169 0.43 16.69 7.51
CA SER A 169 -0.59 17.41 6.75
C SER A 169 -1.99 17.33 7.36
N ASN A 170 -2.26 16.29 8.18
CA ASN A 170 -3.58 15.99 8.75
C ASN A 170 -3.67 16.27 10.26
N GLY A 171 -2.59 16.69 10.92
CA GLY A 171 -2.56 16.94 12.37
C GLY A 171 -1.26 16.48 13.03
N TYR A 172 -1.26 16.40 14.35
CA TYR A 172 -0.12 15.96 15.14
C TYR A 172 -0.25 14.47 15.47
N VAL A 173 0.83 13.73 15.31
CA VAL A 173 0.90 12.29 15.61
C VAL A 173 2.15 11.99 16.43
N ARG A 174 2.02 11.07 17.38
CA ARG A 174 3.11 10.52 18.17
C ARG A 174 2.82 9.07 18.55
N GLU A 175 3.87 8.31 18.84
CA GLU A 175 3.70 7.03 19.53
C GLU A 175 3.23 7.23 20.97
N ASN A 176 2.43 6.29 21.45
CA ASN A 176 2.00 6.25 22.84
C ASN A 176 2.68 5.07 23.61
N SER A 177 2.16 4.72 24.78
CA SER A 177 2.73 3.65 25.61
C SER A 177 2.35 2.24 25.18
N GLU A 178 1.47 2.07 24.18
CA GLU A 178 1.07 0.75 23.71
C GLU A 178 2.18 0.11 22.88
N ASN A 179 2.26 -1.22 22.92
CA ASN A 179 3.32 -1.94 22.21
C ASN A 179 2.86 -2.35 20.82
N PHE A 180 3.55 -1.85 19.80
CA PHE A 180 3.35 -2.29 18.43
C PHE A 180 3.59 -3.81 18.29
N THR A 181 2.59 -4.55 17.80
CA THR A 181 2.64 -6.01 17.68
C THR A 181 2.55 -6.44 16.23
N LYS A 182 3.53 -7.18 15.74
CA LYS A 182 3.48 -7.81 14.41
C LYS A 182 2.47 -8.97 14.41
N HIS A 183 1.21 -8.67 14.11
CA HIS A 183 0.14 -9.65 13.96
C HIS A 183 0.25 -10.42 12.65
N TYR A 184 0.56 -9.73 11.57
CA TYR A 184 0.79 -10.30 10.25
C TYR A 184 2.30 -10.46 9.99
N LYS A 185 2.71 -11.61 9.43
CA LYS A 185 4.12 -11.98 9.20
C LYS A 185 4.37 -12.45 7.76
N GLY A 186 3.70 -11.83 6.79
CA GLY A 186 3.81 -12.20 5.37
C GLY A 186 3.26 -13.62 5.05
N ARG A 187 2.46 -14.20 5.93
CA ARG A 187 1.85 -15.53 5.77
C ARG A 187 0.47 -15.54 6.39
N HIS A 188 -0.42 -16.37 5.83
CA HIS A 188 -1.76 -16.59 6.39
C HIS A 188 -2.73 -15.41 6.23
N ILE A 189 -2.79 -14.85 5.01
CA ILE A 189 -3.90 -13.99 4.63
C ILE A 189 -5.21 -14.79 4.78
N PRO A 190 -6.28 -14.24 5.39
CA PRO A 190 -7.59 -14.89 5.45
C PRO A 190 -8.07 -15.31 4.06
N ASP A 191 -8.71 -16.48 3.94
CA ASP A 191 -9.04 -17.10 2.66
C ASP A 191 -9.93 -16.21 1.77
N GLU A 192 -10.78 -15.37 2.37
CA GLU A 192 -11.63 -14.40 1.69
C GLU A 192 -10.87 -13.31 0.93
N TYR A 193 -9.63 -12.99 1.34
CA TYR A 193 -8.78 -11.99 0.69
C TYR A 193 -7.78 -12.58 -0.31
N ARG A 194 -7.72 -13.91 -0.40
CA ARG A 194 -6.90 -14.63 -1.39
C ARG A 194 -7.59 -14.65 -2.74
N VAL A 195 -7.28 -13.67 -3.55
CA VAL A 195 -7.93 -13.42 -4.83
C VAL A 195 -7.07 -13.79 -6.04
N PHE A 196 -5.75 -13.89 -5.86
CA PHE A 196 -4.85 -14.21 -6.95
C PHE A 196 -5.09 -15.64 -7.45
N ALA A 197 -5.50 -15.74 -8.69
CA ALA A 197 -5.64 -17.02 -9.39
C ALA A 197 -5.51 -16.80 -10.89
N TYR A 198 -4.80 -17.71 -11.53
CA TYR A 198 -4.71 -17.72 -12.98
C TYR A 198 -6.07 -17.92 -13.63
N PRO A 199 -6.28 -17.38 -14.85
CA PRO A 199 -7.47 -17.66 -15.65
C PRO A 199 -7.68 -19.18 -15.81
N ASP A 200 -8.94 -19.59 -15.78
CA ASP A 200 -9.24 -20.97 -16.07
C ASP A 200 -8.90 -21.28 -17.54
N PRO A 201 -8.30 -22.44 -17.83
CA PRO A 201 -8.06 -22.83 -19.21
C PRO A 201 -9.39 -22.83 -19.98
N PRO A 202 -9.40 -22.43 -21.25
CA PRO A 202 -10.63 -22.25 -22.00
C PRO A 202 -11.48 -23.51 -21.94
N ASP A 203 -12.67 -23.40 -21.36
CA ASP A 203 -13.67 -24.45 -21.23
C ASP A 203 -13.95 -25.06 -22.58
N ARG A 204 -13.84 -26.40 -22.67
CA ARG A 204 -14.26 -27.25 -23.79
C ARG A 204 -13.28 -27.54 -24.92
N MET A 205 -12.00 -27.18 -24.83
CA MET A 205 -11.04 -27.80 -25.74
C MET A 205 -10.68 -29.20 -25.28
N PRO A 206 -10.73 -30.26 -26.14
CA PRO A 206 -10.14 -31.52 -25.84
C PRO A 206 -8.67 -31.38 -25.42
N ILE A 207 -8.21 -32.13 -24.42
CA ILE A 207 -6.84 -32.06 -23.89
C ILE A 207 -5.78 -32.04 -25.00
N LYS A 208 -6.04 -32.80 -26.09
CA LYS A 208 -5.17 -32.82 -27.26
C LYS A 208 -5.05 -31.47 -27.97
N GLN A 209 -6.14 -30.72 -28.07
CA GLN A 209 -6.13 -29.37 -28.68
C GLN A 209 -5.52 -28.34 -27.74
N GLN A 210 -5.70 -28.45 -26.42
CA GLN A 210 -5.02 -27.61 -25.44
C GLN A 210 -3.50 -27.83 -25.53
N LEU A 211 -3.04 -29.08 -25.56
CA LEU A 211 -1.63 -29.43 -25.74
C LEU A 211 -1.05 -28.94 -27.06
N GLU A 212 -1.83 -28.95 -28.15
CA GLU A 212 -1.38 -28.40 -29.42
C GLU A 212 -1.30 -26.87 -29.40
N MET A 213 -2.23 -26.21 -28.75
CA MET A 213 -2.21 -24.76 -28.54
C MET A 213 -0.97 -24.36 -27.74
N TYR A 214 -0.73 -24.98 -26.59
CA TYR A 214 0.44 -24.73 -25.77
C TYR A 214 1.77 -25.02 -26.50
N ARG A 215 1.82 -26.08 -27.30
CA ARG A 215 2.99 -26.36 -28.16
C ARG A 215 3.24 -25.27 -29.21
N ARG A 216 2.18 -24.74 -29.83
CA ARG A 216 2.32 -23.65 -30.81
C ARG A 216 2.80 -22.36 -30.13
N MET A 217 2.24 -22.04 -28.97
CA MET A 217 2.64 -20.86 -28.19
C MET A 217 4.09 -20.98 -27.72
N SER A 218 4.53 -22.14 -27.24
CA SER A 218 5.93 -22.36 -26.84
C SER A 218 6.91 -22.33 -28.03
N MET A 219 6.50 -22.69 -29.23
CA MET A 219 7.35 -22.62 -30.43
C MET A 219 7.50 -21.19 -30.94
N THR A 220 6.49 -20.34 -30.83
CA THR A 220 6.61 -18.90 -31.14
C THR A 220 7.54 -18.22 -30.15
N TYR A 221 7.45 -18.52 -28.88
CA TYR A 221 8.33 -17.97 -27.84
C TYR A 221 9.81 -18.33 -28.03
N THR A 222 10.11 -19.57 -28.50
CA THR A 222 11.49 -19.99 -28.82
C THR A 222 12.00 -19.44 -30.15
N ALA A 223 11.13 -19.16 -31.12
CA ALA A 223 11.51 -18.58 -32.40
C ALA A 223 11.88 -17.08 -32.28
N ASP A 224 11.16 -16.33 -31.46
CA ASP A 224 11.45 -14.90 -31.23
C ASP A 224 12.73 -14.65 -30.41
N ARG A 225 13.19 -15.63 -29.63
CA ARG A 225 14.47 -15.55 -28.89
C ARG A 225 15.72 -15.87 -29.72
N GLN A 226 15.57 -16.34 -30.95
CA GLN A 226 16.73 -16.42 -31.89
C GLN A 226 16.93 -15.07 -32.58
N ALA A 227 17.55 -14.12 -31.84
CA ALA A 227 18.00 -12.87 -32.40
C ALA A 227 18.94 -13.15 -33.59
N PRO A 228 18.84 -12.38 -34.69
CA PRO A 228 19.76 -12.54 -35.82
C PRO A 228 21.17 -12.28 -35.36
N ALA A 229 22.08 -13.18 -35.75
CA ALA A 229 23.52 -13.03 -35.53
C ALA A 229 23.96 -11.68 -36.10
N LEU A 230 24.65 -10.90 -35.27
CA LEU A 230 25.37 -9.69 -35.72
C LEU A 230 26.35 -10.08 -36.83
N GLU A 231 26.02 -9.77 -38.06
CA GLU A 231 27.01 -9.76 -39.14
C GLU A 231 28.04 -8.65 -38.86
N THR A 232 29.18 -9.05 -38.39
CA THR A 232 30.38 -8.21 -38.36
C THR A 232 30.84 -7.91 -39.80
N ARG A 233 30.78 -6.64 -40.15
CA ARG A 233 31.59 -6.05 -41.22
C ARG A 233 32.59 -5.05 -40.65
#